data_7711a1ecce2af153d1e2e86fea8a1cb3
#
_entry.id   7711a1ecce2af153d1e2e86fea8a1cb3
#
_cell.length_a   1.000
_cell.length_b   1.000
_cell.length_c   1.000
_cell.angle_alpha   90.00
_cell.angle_beta   90.00
_cell.angle_gamma   90.00
#
_symmetry.space_group_name_H-M   'P 1'
#
loop_
_entity.id
_entity.type
_entity.pdbx_description
1 polymer ?
#
loop_
_entity_poly.entity_id
_entity_poly.type
_entity_poly.pdbx_seq_one_letter_code
_entity_poly.pdbx_strand_id
1 'polypeptide(L)'
;MGQIAPSKSRAATIAPRVEDSLRRLEAVARLDSKTLARSYAPGKWNGVELLAHMADADIMYYTRFLKVIAEEGVPIVPFDQDRWAVELRAGDRPVSVSIAAITASRRGFLHYLATLPPDVLERKTFHPERGTISALDLAELLATHALHHLEQLEAIRDGRGWTAKT
;
A
#
# COMPACT_ATOMS: atom_id res chain seq x y z
N MET A 1 -0.27 -27.25 -13.05
CA MET A 1 -0.39 -27.02 -11.59
C MET A 1 0.91 -26.38 -11.13
N GLY A 2 0.97 -25.04 -11.04
CA GLY A 2 2.13 -24.34 -10.51
C GLY A 2 2.23 -24.58 -9.01
N GLN A 3 3.36 -25.06 -8.53
CA GLN A 3 3.63 -25.18 -7.10
C GLN A 3 3.64 -23.76 -6.50
N ILE A 4 2.70 -23.51 -5.57
CA ILE A 4 2.71 -22.28 -4.77
C ILE A 4 4.00 -22.32 -3.95
N ALA A 5 4.86 -21.32 -4.13
CA ALA A 5 6.10 -21.21 -3.36
C ALA A 5 5.80 -21.28 -1.85
N PRO A 6 6.58 -21.97 -1.04
CA PRO A 6 6.37 -22.05 0.40
C PRO A 6 6.23 -20.66 1.02
N SER A 7 5.35 -20.48 1.99
CA SER A 7 5.02 -19.18 2.58
C SER A 7 6.23 -18.39 3.10
N LYS A 8 7.23 -19.05 3.65
CA LYS A 8 8.52 -18.42 4.01
C LYS A 8 9.24 -17.81 2.80
N SER A 9 9.20 -18.49 1.64
CA SER A 9 9.79 -17.97 0.40
C SER A 9 9.03 -16.75 -0.11
N ARG A 10 7.67 -16.75 -0.03
CA ARG A 10 6.85 -15.59 -0.42
C ARG A 10 7.09 -14.40 0.50
N ALA A 11 7.08 -14.59 1.81
CA ALA A 11 7.39 -13.51 2.77
C ALA A 11 8.77 -12.91 2.51
N ALA A 12 9.78 -13.74 2.20
CA ALA A 12 11.13 -13.30 1.86
C ALA A 12 11.21 -12.49 0.56
N THR A 13 10.26 -12.62 -0.37
CA THR A 13 10.18 -11.79 -1.58
C THR A 13 9.36 -10.52 -1.39
N ILE A 14 8.38 -10.54 -0.49
CA ILE A 14 7.52 -9.39 -0.20
C ILE A 14 8.24 -8.36 0.67
N ALA A 15 8.89 -8.80 1.76
CA ALA A 15 9.50 -7.91 2.74
C ALA A 15 10.50 -6.91 2.13
N PRO A 16 11.45 -7.28 1.25
CA PRO A 16 12.37 -6.33 0.62
C PRO A 16 11.67 -5.26 -0.22
N ARG A 17 10.52 -5.58 -0.83
CA ARG A 17 9.72 -4.62 -1.61
C ARG A 17 9.03 -3.60 -0.71
N VAL A 18 8.53 -4.03 0.45
CA VAL A 18 7.97 -3.13 1.46
C VAL A 18 9.07 -2.23 2.05
N GLU A 19 10.25 -2.77 2.34
CA GLU A 19 11.41 -2.01 2.79
C GLU A 19 11.86 -0.98 1.75
N ASP A 20 11.94 -1.37 0.47
CA ASP A 20 12.25 -0.45 -0.63
C ASP A 20 11.25 0.68 -0.71
N SER A 21 9.97 0.36 -0.54
CA SER A 21 8.91 1.38 -0.55
C SER A 21 9.06 2.39 0.60
N LEU A 22 9.55 1.99 1.76
CA LEU A 22 9.85 2.90 2.87
C LEU A 22 11.03 3.83 2.56
N ARG A 23 12.12 3.28 1.99
CA ARG A 23 13.28 4.11 1.57
C ARG A 23 12.89 5.15 0.52
N ARG A 24 12.09 4.76 -0.47
CA ARG A 24 11.61 5.67 -1.52
C ARG A 24 10.66 6.73 -0.96
N LEU A 25 9.81 6.36 0.01
CA LEU A 25 8.93 7.29 0.71
C LEU A 25 9.70 8.40 1.45
N GLU A 26 10.87 8.08 2.03
CA GLU A 26 11.73 9.08 2.69
C GLU A 26 12.21 10.17 1.71
N ALA A 27 12.49 9.81 0.46
CA ALA A 27 12.85 10.78 -0.57
C ALA A 27 11.66 11.67 -0.96
N VAL A 28 10.46 11.09 -1.06
CA VAL A 28 9.20 11.81 -1.33
C VAL A 28 8.85 12.77 -0.20
N ALA A 29 9.07 12.36 1.05
CA ALA A 29 8.80 13.19 2.24
C ALA A 29 9.63 14.50 2.30
N ARG A 30 10.69 14.60 1.51
CA ARG A 30 11.56 15.80 1.41
C ARG A 30 11.17 16.74 0.27
N LEU A 31 10.16 16.39 -0.52
CA LEU A 31 9.71 17.25 -1.62
C LEU A 31 9.00 18.49 -1.08
N ASP A 32 9.21 19.61 -1.76
CA ASP A 32 8.55 20.87 -1.43
C ASP A 32 7.06 20.86 -1.84
N SER A 33 6.29 21.75 -1.24
CA SER A 33 4.86 21.88 -1.47
C SER A 33 4.50 22.19 -2.93
N LYS A 34 5.34 22.95 -3.65
CA LYS A 34 5.14 23.29 -5.06
C LYS A 34 5.28 22.06 -5.94
N THR A 35 6.22 21.18 -5.62
CA THR A 35 6.38 19.89 -6.32
C THR A 35 5.20 18.98 -6.04
N LEU A 36 4.81 18.82 -4.77
CA LEU A 36 3.68 17.97 -4.38
C LEU A 36 2.30 18.48 -4.86
N ALA A 37 2.17 19.78 -5.18
CA ALA A 37 0.96 20.32 -5.79
C ALA A 37 0.78 19.95 -7.27
N ARG A 38 1.78 19.34 -7.91
CA ARG A 38 1.71 18.90 -9.32
C ARG A 38 1.09 17.52 -9.43
N SER A 39 0.45 17.26 -10.59
CA SER A 39 -0.04 15.95 -10.99
C SER A 39 0.88 15.34 -12.05
N TYR A 40 0.95 14.01 -12.13
CA TYR A 40 1.72 13.32 -13.19
C TYR A 40 1.04 13.33 -14.56
N ALA A 41 -0.26 13.67 -14.63
CA ALA A 41 -1.02 13.86 -15.86
C ALA A 41 -2.28 14.73 -15.60
N PRO A 42 -2.86 15.38 -16.62
CA PRO A 42 -4.10 16.15 -16.48
C PRO A 42 -5.24 15.31 -15.90
N GLY A 43 -5.97 15.87 -14.93
CA GLY A 43 -7.11 15.21 -14.27
C GLY A 43 -6.75 14.06 -13.33
N LYS A 44 -5.47 13.87 -13.01
CA LYS A 44 -4.99 12.90 -12.04
C LYS A 44 -4.67 13.58 -10.70
N TRP A 45 -4.67 12.79 -9.65
CA TRP A 45 -4.30 13.22 -8.31
C TRP A 45 -2.93 13.89 -8.28
N ASN A 46 -2.80 14.93 -7.51
CA ASN A 46 -1.51 15.56 -7.21
C ASN A 46 -0.74 14.74 -6.14
N GLY A 47 0.48 15.15 -5.83
CA GLY A 47 1.33 14.44 -4.89
C GLY A 47 0.78 14.36 -3.47
N VAL A 48 0.05 15.41 -3.01
CA VAL A 48 -0.59 15.41 -1.68
C VAL A 48 -1.74 14.41 -1.63
N GLU A 49 -2.60 14.41 -2.66
CA GLU A 49 -3.73 13.48 -2.78
C GLU A 49 -3.26 12.03 -2.91
N LEU A 50 -2.19 11.78 -3.68
CA LEU A 50 -1.57 10.45 -3.78
C LEU A 50 -1.06 9.95 -2.44
N LEU A 51 -0.37 10.80 -1.67
CA LEU A 51 0.12 10.44 -0.34
C LEU A 51 -1.02 10.17 0.64
N ALA A 52 -2.09 10.95 0.59
CA ALA A 52 -3.28 10.72 1.40
C ALA A 52 -3.96 9.40 1.04
N HIS A 53 -4.15 9.12 -0.26
CA HIS A 53 -4.69 7.85 -0.74
C HIS A 53 -3.82 6.66 -0.32
N MET A 54 -2.50 6.77 -0.46
CA MET A 54 -1.59 5.70 -0.01
C MET A 54 -1.72 5.44 1.49
N ALA A 55 -1.85 6.48 2.31
CA ALA A 55 -2.03 6.34 3.75
C ALA A 55 -3.33 5.60 4.09
N ASP A 56 -4.43 5.98 3.47
CA ASP A 56 -5.74 5.36 3.69
C ASP A 56 -5.75 3.90 3.21
N ALA A 57 -5.19 3.63 2.03
CA ALA A 57 -5.06 2.29 1.51
C ALA A 57 -4.16 1.39 2.38
N ASP A 58 -3.02 1.91 2.85
CA ASP A 58 -2.09 1.17 3.71
C ASP A 58 -2.76 0.81 5.06
N ILE A 59 -3.54 1.71 5.66
CA ILE A 59 -4.33 1.44 6.86
C ILE A 59 -5.36 0.35 6.59
N MET A 60 -6.07 0.40 5.46
CA MET A 60 -7.06 -0.61 5.09
C MET A 60 -6.40 -1.98 4.83
N TYR A 61 -5.30 -2.04 4.10
CA TYR A 61 -4.54 -3.28 3.89
C TYR A 61 -4.04 -3.85 5.21
N TYR A 62 -3.48 -3.01 6.08
CA TYR A 62 -2.96 -3.44 7.37
C TYR A 62 -4.05 -3.96 8.29
N THR A 63 -5.17 -3.26 8.41
CA THR A 63 -6.33 -3.70 9.19
C THR A 63 -6.87 -5.04 8.69
N ARG A 64 -7.00 -5.21 7.37
CA ARG A 64 -7.42 -6.47 6.75
C ARG A 64 -6.44 -7.60 7.05
N PHE A 65 -5.14 -7.33 6.92
CA PHE A 65 -4.09 -8.28 7.24
C PHE A 65 -4.17 -8.72 8.71
N LEU A 66 -4.28 -7.78 9.65
CA LEU A 66 -4.43 -8.10 11.07
C LEU A 66 -5.67 -8.96 11.34
N LYS A 67 -6.79 -8.64 10.72
CA LYS A 67 -8.01 -9.43 10.87
C LYS A 67 -7.81 -10.86 10.37
N VAL A 68 -7.22 -11.05 9.21
CA VAL A 68 -7.01 -12.39 8.63
C VAL A 68 -6.06 -13.23 9.49
N ILE A 69 -4.96 -12.66 10.00
CA ILE A 69 -4.02 -13.41 10.84
C ILE A 69 -4.56 -13.69 12.25
N ALA A 70 -5.48 -12.87 12.75
CA ALA A 70 -6.07 -13.04 14.08
C ALA A 70 -7.42 -13.78 14.03
N GLU A 71 -8.23 -13.53 13.02
CA GLU A 71 -9.62 -13.97 12.91
C GLU A 71 -9.87 -14.60 11.52
N GLU A 72 -9.37 -15.82 11.29
CA GLU A 72 -9.48 -16.49 10.01
C GLU A 72 -10.95 -16.57 9.50
N GLY A 73 -11.13 -16.32 8.20
CA GLY A 73 -12.46 -16.41 7.55
C GLY A 73 -13.30 -15.14 7.62
N VAL A 74 -12.86 -14.09 8.32
CA VAL A 74 -13.59 -12.81 8.37
C VAL A 74 -13.58 -12.11 7.01
N PRO A 75 -14.75 -11.79 6.39
CA PRO A 75 -14.79 -11.17 5.07
C PRO A 75 -14.13 -9.78 5.03
N ILE A 76 -13.52 -9.47 3.89
CA ILE A 76 -12.98 -8.14 3.61
C ILE A 76 -14.13 -7.20 3.22
N VAL A 77 -14.15 -6.03 3.86
CA VAL A 77 -15.03 -4.93 3.47
C VAL A 77 -14.31 -4.06 2.45
N PRO A 78 -14.86 -3.86 1.24
CA PRO A 78 -14.31 -2.96 0.24
C PRO A 78 -14.50 -1.50 0.68
N PHE A 79 -13.74 -0.58 0.09
CA PHE A 79 -13.93 0.87 0.23
C PHE A 79 -13.79 1.55 -1.12
N ASP A 80 -14.51 2.64 -1.29
CA ASP A 80 -14.48 3.48 -2.49
C ASP A 80 -13.38 4.53 -2.33
N GLN A 81 -12.24 4.29 -2.94
CA GLN A 81 -11.06 5.16 -2.84
C GLN A 81 -11.28 6.56 -3.39
N ASP A 82 -12.07 6.70 -4.46
CA ASP A 82 -12.31 7.99 -5.10
C ASP A 82 -13.25 8.85 -4.24
N ARG A 83 -14.28 8.21 -3.69
CA ARG A 83 -15.15 8.85 -2.71
C ARG A 83 -14.39 9.27 -1.45
N TRP A 84 -13.50 8.41 -0.94
CA TRP A 84 -12.67 8.76 0.22
C TRP A 84 -11.77 9.96 -0.06
N ALA A 85 -11.15 10.03 -1.23
CA ALA A 85 -10.30 11.16 -1.60
C ALA A 85 -11.08 12.50 -1.56
N VAL A 86 -12.35 12.50 -1.96
CA VAL A 86 -13.22 13.68 -1.96
C VAL A 86 -13.74 13.97 -0.55
N GLU A 87 -14.42 13.01 0.09
CA GLU A 87 -15.12 13.22 1.36
C GLU A 87 -14.15 13.49 2.54
N LEU A 88 -12.95 12.88 2.51
CA LEU A 88 -11.90 13.10 3.51
C LEU A 88 -10.98 14.28 3.14
N ARG A 89 -11.25 15.00 2.03
CA ARG A 89 -10.48 16.16 1.60
C ARG A 89 -8.99 15.86 1.51
N ALA A 90 -8.64 14.83 0.75
CA ALA A 90 -7.28 14.30 0.65
C ALA A 90 -6.22 15.37 0.35
N GLY A 91 -6.57 16.38 -0.48
CA GLY A 91 -5.67 17.50 -0.83
C GLY A 91 -5.33 18.45 0.32
N ASP A 92 -6.13 18.46 1.40
CA ASP A 92 -5.92 19.33 2.57
C ASP A 92 -5.12 18.62 3.69
N ARG A 93 -4.87 17.31 3.55
CA ARG A 93 -4.18 16.53 4.59
C ARG A 93 -2.71 16.91 4.68
N PRO A 94 -2.19 17.23 5.88
CA PRO A 94 -0.75 17.46 6.06
C PRO A 94 0.06 16.25 5.60
N VAL A 95 1.05 16.45 4.74
CA VAL A 95 1.92 15.40 4.19
C VAL A 95 2.57 14.55 5.29
N SER A 96 2.98 15.20 6.39
CA SER A 96 3.57 14.51 7.55
C SER A 96 2.63 13.48 8.19
N VAL A 97 1.32 13.73 8.19
CA VAL A 97 0.30 12.80 8.72
C VAL A 97 0.20 11.56 7.81
N SER A 98 0.15 11.75 6.49
CA SER A 98 0.14 10.66 5.52
C SER A 98 1.42 9.81 5.60
N ILE A 99 2.59 10.45 5.64
CA ILE A 99 3.89 9.77 5.76
C ILE A 99 3.97 8.95 7.06
N ALA A 100 3.51 9.50 8.19
CA ALA A 100 3.52 8.79 9.46
C ALA A 100 2.62 7.55 9.43
N ALA A 101 1.41 7.65 8.88
CA ALA A 101 0.46 6.55 8.74
C ALA A 101 1.01 5.42 7.85
N ILE A 102 1.55 5.76 6.67
CA ILE A 102 2.19 4.82 5.74
C ILE A 102 3.36 4.10 6.44
N THR A 103 4.22 4.86 7.11
CA THR A 103 5.40 4.32 7.77
C THR A 103 5.01 3.34 8.88
N ALA A 104 4.04 3.70 9.73
CA ALA A 104 3.57 2.84 10.82
C ALA A 104 2.95 1.54 10.31
N SER A 105 2.06 1.63 9.31
CA SER A 105 1.40 0.46 8.72
C SER A 105 2.42 -0.52 8.10
N ARG A 106 3.36 -0.02 7.29
CA ARG A 106 4.36 -0.86 6.61
C ARG A 106 5.34 -1.49 7.59
N ARG A 107 5.77 -0.78 8.63
CA ARG A 107 6.60 -1.37 9.71
C ARG A 107 5.85 -2.47 10.46
N GLY A 108 4.54 -2.31 10.68
CA GLY A 108 3.71 -3.36 11.25
C GLY A 108 3.64 -4.61 10.36
N PHE A 109 3.46 -4.46 9.04
CA PHE A 109 3.53 -5.57 8.08
C PHE A 109 4.88 -6.30 8.16
N LEU A 110 5.99 -5.55 8.10
CA LEU A 110 7.34 -6.13 8.17
C LEU A 110 7.56 -6.91 9.46
N HIS A 111 7.08 -6.39 10.60
CA HIS A 111 7.16 -7.08 11.88
C HIS A 111 6.48 -8.45 11.82
N TYR A 112 5.24 -8.52 11.34
CA TYR A 112 4.49 -9.78 11.29
C TYR A 112 5.00 -10.73 10.21
N LEU A 113 5.45 -10.24 9.07
CA LEU A 113 6.10 -11.08 8.05
C LEU A 113 7.37 -11.75 8.57
N ALA A 114 8.10 -11.09 9.48
CA ALA A 114 9.33 -11.62 10.08
C ALA A 114 9.10 -12.55 11.27
N THR A 115 8.00 -12.37 12.02
CA THR A 115 7.82 -13.01 13.33
C THR A 115 6.75 -14.10 13.36
N LEU A 116 5.75 -14.04 12.46
CA LEU A 116 4.67 -15.02 12.47
C LEU A 116 5.04 -16.33 11.78
N PRO A 117 4.52 -17.46 12.28
CA PRO A 117 4.71 -18.75 11.63
C PRO A 117 3.99 -18.81 10.27
N PRO A 118 4.50 -19.64 9.33
CA PRO A 118 3.99 -19.72 7.97
C PRO A 118 2.51 -20.05 7.84
N ASP A 119 1.98 -20.92 8.68
CA ASP A 119 0.57 -21.33 8.70
C ASP A 119 -0.38 -20.17 9.05
N VAL A 120 0.05 -19.26 9.94
CA VAL A 120 -0.69 -18.03 10.26
C VAL A 120 -0.72 -17.09 9.06
N LEU A 121 0.40 -16.96 8.36
CA LEU A 121 0.49 -16.12 7.15
C LEU A 121 -0.31 -16.68 5.95
N GLU A 122 -0.62 -17.96 5.95
CA GLU A 122 -1.47 -18.62 4.93
C GLU A 122 -2.96 -18.63 5.31
N ARG A 123 -3.37 -18.12 6.47
CA ARG A 123 -4.78 -17.95 6.82
C ARG A 123 -5.53 -17.18 5.76
N LYS A 124 -6.78 -17.56 5.51
CA LYS A 124 -7.54 -17.12 4.35
C LYS A 124 -8.74 -16.27 4.73
N THR A 125 -9.15 -15.46 3.80
CA THR A 125 -10.37 -14.65 3.83
C THR A 125 -11.02 -14.63 2.46
N PHE A 126 -12.24 -14.10 2.38
CA PHE A 126 -12.93 -13.85 1.12
C PHE A 126 -12.86 -12.37 0.74
N HIS A 127 -12.33 -12.10 -0.46
CA HIS A 127 -12.32 -10.76 -1.06
C HIS A 127 -13.41 -10.69 -2.13
N PRO A 128 -14.31 -9.69 -2.13
CA PRO A 128 -15.45 -9.65 -3.06
C PRO A 128 -15.08 -9.74 -4.54
N GLU A 129 -13.94 -9.15 -4.93
CA GLU A 129 -13.50 -9.08 -6.33
C GLU A 129 -12.46 -10.17 -6.69
N ARG A 130 -11.76 -10.75 -5.70
CA ARG A 130 -10.61 -11.65 -5.90
C ARG A 130 -10.86 -13.07 -5.44
N GLY A 131 -12.02 -13.33 -4.82
CA GLY A 131 -12.31 -14.63 -4.21
C GLY A 131 -11.49 -14.89 -2.95
N THR A 132 -11.12 -16.14 -2.72
CA THR A 132 -10.34 -16.54 -1.54
C THR A 132 -8.88 -16.10 -1.69
N ILE A 133 -8.40 -15.28 -0.75
CA ILE A 133 -7.02 -14.81 -0.67
C ILE A 133 -6.43 -15.07 0.72
N SER A 134 -5.11 -15.16 0.82
CA SER A 134 -4.39 -15.32 2.08
C SER A 134 -3.91 -13.98 2.67
N ALA A 135 -3.41 -14.02 3.91
CA ALA A 135 -2.73 -12.87 4.50
C ALA A 135 -1.48 -12.47 3.69
N LEU A 136 -0.73 -13.43 3.12
CA LEU A 136 0.38 -13.13 2.21
C LEU A 136 -0.07 -12.46 0.91
N ASP A 137 -1.25 -12.81 0.37
CA ASP A 137 -1.79 -12.11 -0.80
C ASP A 137 -2.13 -10.65 -0.48
N LEU A 138 -2.61 -10.35 0.73
CA LEU A 138 -2.82 -8.96 1.18
C LEU A 138 -1.50 -8.19 1.30
N ALA A 139 -0.45 -8.82 1.82
CA ALA A 139 0.87 -8.21 1.89
C ALA A 139 1.48 -7.96 0.50
N GLU A 140 1.27 -8.88 -0.45
CA GLU A 140 1.65 -8.72 -1.86
C GLU A 140 0.90 -7.56 -2.53
N LEU A 141 -0.41 -7.45 -2.27
CA LEU A 141 -1.23 -6.34 -2.78
C LEU A 141 -0.74 -4.99 -2.25
N LEU A 142 -0.42 -4.90 -0.94
CA LEU A 142 0.15 -3.68 -0.36
C LEU A 142 1.49 -3.34 -1.03
N ALA A 143 2.41 -4.31 -1.17
CA ALA A 143 3.73 -4.05 -1.75
C ALA A 143 3.61 -3.57 -3.21
N THR A 144 2.72 -4.18 -4.00
CA THR A 144 2.48 -3.79 -5.38
C THR A 144 1.85 -2.40 -5.49
N HIS A 145 0.82 -2.11 -4.68
CA HIS A 145 0.15 -0.83 -4.62
C HIS A 145 1.13 0.29 -4.20
N ALA A 146 1.94 0.02 -3.19
CA ALA A 146 2.94 0.96 -2.71
C ALA A 146 3.95 1.38 -3.79
N LEU A 147 4.50 0.41 -4.52
CA LEU A 147 5.48 0.66 -5.58
C LEU A 147 4.85 1.40 -6.76
N HIS A 148 3.62 1.04 -7.14
CA HIS A 148 2.86 1.71 -8.19
C HIS A 148 2.72 3.22 -7.93
N HIS A 149 2.26 3.60 -6.73
CA HIS A 149 2.07 5.02 -6.41
C HIS A 149 3.38 5.77 -6.15
N LEU A 150 4.42 5.08 -5.68
CA LEU A 150 5.75 5.69 -5.59
C LEU A 150 6.31 6.03 -6.97
N GLU A 151 6.08 5.22 -8.00
CA GLU A 151 6.45 5.56 -9.39
C GLU A 151 5.72 6.82 -9.89
N GLN A 152 4.46 7.02 -9.51
CA GLN A 152 3.71 8.24 -9.83
C GLN A 152 4.28 9.46 -9.10
N LEU A 153 4.60 9.33 -7.81
CA LEU A 153 5.22 10.41 -7.02
C LEU A 153 6.62 10.78 -7.53
N GLU A 154 7.39 9.80 -7.97
CA GLU A 154 8.69 10.02 -8.61
C GLU A 154 8.53 10.72 -9.97
N ALA A 155 7.50 10.38 -10.73
CA ALA A 155 7.19 11.11 -11.97
C ALA A 155 6.84 12.58 -11.69
N ILE A 156 6.08 12.87 -10.64
CA ILE A 156 5.80 14.23 -10.17
C ILE A 156 7.09 14.95 -9.78
N ARG A 157 7.96 14.30 -9.00
CA ARG A 157 9.28 14.84 -8.61
C ARG A 157 10.09 15.24 -9.82
N ASP A 158 10.17 14.35 -10.80
CA ASP A 158 11.02 14.49 -11.99
C ASP A 158 10.37 15.39 -13.08
N GLY A 159 9.13 15.86 -12.88
CA GLY A 159 8.41 16.68 -13.83
C GLY A 159 8.07 15.94 -15.14
N ARG A 160 7.96 14.62 -15.11
CA ARG A 160 7.62 13.75 -16.25
C ARG A 160 6.20 13.18 -16.14
N GLY A 161 5.61 12.83 -17.27
CA GLY A 161 4.38 12.05 -17.27
C GLY A 161 4.59 10.63 -16.75
N TRP A 162 3.49 9.99 -16.31
CA TRP A 162 3.49 8.59 -15.92
C TRP A 162 2.28 7.88 -16.55
N THR A 163 2.53 6.67 -17.05
CA THR A 163 1.51 5.73 -17.52
C THR A 163 1.82 4.35 -16.94
N ALA A 164 0.78 3.61 -16.56
CA ALA A 164 0.97 2.24 -16.09
C ALA A 164 1.70 1.41 -17.15
N LYS A 165 2.69 0.62 -16.74
CA LYS A 165 3.27 -0.39 -17.61
C LYS A 165 2.21 -1.49 -17.82
N THR A 166 1.82 -1.71 -19.06
CA THR A 166 0.93 -2.80 -19.50
C THR A 166 1.62 -4.15 -19.27
#